data_7da2fd6a8d662760a0cb1811f1a76cb7
#
_entry.id   7da2fd6a8d662760a0cb1811f1a76cb7
#
_cell.length_a   1.000
_cell.length_b   1.000
_cell.length_c   1.000
_cell.angle_alpha   90.00
_cell.angle_beta   90.00
_cell.angle_gamma   90.00
#
_symmetry.space_group_name_H-M   'P 1'
#
loop_
_entity.id
_entity.type
_entity.pdbx_description
1 polymer ?
#
loop_
_entity_poly.entity_id
_entity_poly.type
_entity_poly.pdbx_seq_one_letter_code
_entity_poly.pdbx_strand_id
1 'polypeptide(L)'
;MGRKRIGVILSEAESYYQERLLRGVMTKAFQLDYDVLIFTSFVKESFLKAVSVGEMQIYDVINYDKLDGVIVLADTLKMPGLFDKICRDIDEKCHVPVVFIDGSYKDYESIYTRDEKPFMQLTEHLIEVHGCRKILFLSGPLETATTRERLAGYKRALEKHGIEYDPDFVCFDGGFWYDKAAEVANNIIYGRRKKPDAIVCCGDYMAIGVVHEYQKNGLSVPEDMIVAGYDAIDEAIHCVPAITSCSPPIFETGVNAVMTIEARIKGVEPQGLIEDGGKVEIGASCGCHEDYSYTKRDLLSSQNKMNYHDFLDSSMTDIMACSKDPDDLMARIQYFLYLIIGQKRYYLCLNEDCLGEHEIVGEISTVPKEYTENMVLYIRNVDGKSRTLHDPFELKEIFPDLDEERESPCAFFITPVHFIDRCYGYAVLSYGDEIKSIDITYRNWTNHVSNALESMRIRNSIANLAVRDAMTGVYSRIGIEKNIQFVIDRMSNPKNKAFIAVCDLDCLKKINDNFGHNCGDIAIKAIADAVLASTKNNEICARVGGDEFVVIGCNDYNDNYPERFSARVNDRLRVYNKFAGNEFEVSVSIG
;
A
#
# COMPACT_ATOMS: atom_id res chain seq x y z
N MET A 1 -1.10 -0.18 34.13
CA MET A 1 -0.01 -0.22 33.12
C MET A 1 -0.66 -0.69 31.84
N GLY A 2 -0.45 -0.01 30.71
CA GLY A 2 -0.95 -0.46 29.42
C GLY A 2 -0.41 -1.84 29.06
N ARG A 3 -1.11 -2.56 28.15
CA ARG A 3 -0.66 -3.85 27.63
C ARG A 3 0.66 -3.69 26.89
N LYS A 4 1.58 -4.65 27.04
CA LYS A 4 2.86 -4.66 26.33
C LYS A 4 2.65 -4.86 24.83
N ARG A 5 3.58 -4.35 24.02
CA ARG A 5 3.46 -4.32 22.55
C ARG A 5 4.72 -4.85 21.87
N ILE A 6 4.52 -5.73 20.91
CA ILE A 6 5.59 -6.19 20.03
C ILE A 6 5.38 -5.58 18.66
N GLY A 7 6.39 -4.84 18.16
CA GLY A 7 6.43 -4.38 16.79
C GLY A 7 6.98 -5.47 15.87
N VAL A 8 6.34 -5.71 14.73
CA VAL A 8 6.83 -6.61 13.68
C VAL A 8 7.03 -5.83 12.41
N ILE A 9 8.23 -5.90 11.84
CA ILE A 9 8.65 -5.17 10.64
C ILE A 9 8.90 -6.18 9.52
N LEU A 10 8.11 -6.12 8.45
CA LEU A 10 8.19 -7.03 7.31
C LEU A 10 7.58 -6.39 6.06
N SER A 11 7.70 -7.07 4.90
CA SER A 11 6.96 -6.77 3.67
C SER A 11 6.06 -7.95 3.30
N GLU A 12 4.95 -7.68 2.58
CA GLU A 12 4.04 -8.70 2.03
C GLU A 12 3.44 -9.63 3.11
N ALA A 13 2.85 -9.03 4.17
CA ALA A 13 2.24 -9.79 5.27
C ALA A 13 1.13 -10.78 4.82
N GLU A 14 0.57 -10.57 3.61
CA GLU A 14 -0.42 -11.44 2.97
C GLU A 14 0.19 -12.69 2.31
N SER A 15 1.53 -12.76 2.17
CA SER A 15 2.20 -13.90 1.55
C SER A 15 2.29 -15.08 2.52
N TYR A 16 2.27 -16.30 1.99
CA TYR A 16 2.20 -17.55 2.75
C TYR A 16 3.24 -17.65 3.88
N TYR A 17 4.52 -17.36 3.59
CA TYR A 17 5.59 -17.43 4.59
C TYR A 17 5.36 -16.44 5.74
N GLN A 18 5.07 -15.18 5.41
CA GLN A 18 4.83 -14.11 6.38
C GLN A 18 3.57 -14.35 7.19
N GLU A 19 2.48 -14.77 6.54
CA GLU A 19 1.21 -15.10 7.22
C GLU A 19 1.43 -16.19 8.27
N ARG A 20 2.13 -17.26 7.92
CA ARG A 20 2.38 -18.39 8.82
C ARG A 20 3.29 -18.00 10.00
N LEU A 21 4.29 -17.17 9.75
CA LEU A 21 5.16 -16.62 10.81
C LEU A 21 4.37 -15.70 11.74
N LEU A 22 3.57 -14.79 11.18
CA LEU A 22 2.73 -13.89 11.95
C LEU A 22 1.71 -14.65 12.82
N ARG A 23 1.17 -15.77 12.34
CA ARG A 23 0.33 -16.65 13.17
C ARG A 23 1.07 -17.17 14.38
N GLY A 24 2.34 -17.57 14.23
CA GLY A 24 3.20 -17.96 15.36
C GLY A 24 3.43 -16.82 16.33
N VAL A 25 3.79 -15.65 15.83
CA VAL A 25 3.98 -14.42 16.62
C VAL A 25 2.71 -14.06 17.38
N MET A 26 1.57 -13.93 16.70
CA MET A 26 0.28 -13.56 17.31
C MET A 26 -0.15 -14.60 18.35
N THR A 27 -0.03 -15.90 18.04
CA THR A 27 -0.40 -16.96 18.97
C THR A 27 0.38 -16.83 20.29
N LYS A 28 1.69 -16.63 20.20
CA LYS A 28 2.52 -16.54 21.40
C LYS A 28 2.35 -15.21 22.14
N ALA A 29 2.26 -14.10 21.41
CA ALA A 29 2.03 -12.77 21.98
C ALA A 29 0.70 -12.72 22.74
N PHE A 30 -0.39 -13.25 22.15
CA PHE A 30 -1.71 -13.27 22.79
C PHE A 30 -1.74 -14.16 24.05
N GLN A 31 -1.01 -15.29 24.06
CA GLN A 31 -0.83 -16.11 25.27
C GLN A 31 -0.14 -15.34 26.40
N LEU A 32 0.69 -14.34 26.07
CA LEU A 32 1.39 -13.50 27.03
C LEU A 32 0.64 -12.20 27.33
N ASP A 33 -0.56 -12.01 26.79
CA ASP A 33 -1.38 -10.79 26.87
C ASP A 33 -0.66 -9.56 26.27
N TYR A 34 -0.01 -9.72 25.11
CA TYR A 34 0.68 -8.65 24.38
C TYR A 34 -0.07 -8.30 23.11
N ASP A 35 -0.15 -6.99 22.80
CA ASP A 35 -0.58 -6.52 21.49
C ASP A 35 0.55 -6.68 20.46
N VAL A 36 0.19 -6.82 19.19
CA VAL A 36 1.14 -6.90 18.07
C VAL A 36 0.88 -5.78 17.07
N LEU A 37 1.88 -4.94 16.81
CA LEU A 37 1.84 -3.91 15.77
C LEU A 37 2.66 -4.38 14.58
N ILE A 38 2.01 -4.58 13.44
CA ILE A 38 2.61 -5.15 12.23
C ILE A 38 2.73 -4.04 11.19
N PHE A 39 3.96 -3.58 10.96
CA PHE A 39 4.28 -2.57 9.95
C PHE A 39 4.69 -3.29 8.67
N THR A 40 3.88 -3.17 7.63
CA THR A 40 4.08 -3.94 6.40
C THR A 40 3.81 -3.12 5.15
N SER A 41 4.70 -3.23 4.17
CA SER A 41 4.46 -2.84 2.78
C SER A 41 3.80 -3.98 2.02
N PHE A 42 3.13 -3.67 0.89
CA PHE A 42 2.52 -4.67 0.02
C PHE A 42 3.48 -5.21 -1.04
N VAL A 43 4.69 -4.65 -1.15
CA VAL A 43 5.67 -5.01 -2.17
C VAL A 43 7.02 -5.25 -1.52
N LYS A 44 7.58 -6.43 -1.75
CA LYS A 44 8.92 -6.82 -1.29
C LYS A 44 10.00 -6.22 -2.18
N GLU A 45 9.76 -6.16 -3.48
CA GLU A 45 10.66 -5.64 -4.50
C GLU A 45 9.83 -5.05 -5.64
N SER A 46 10.21 -3.88 -6.15
CA SER A 46 9.52 -3.24 -7.28
C SER A 46 10.53 -2.81 -8.34
N PHE A 47 10.21 -3.09 -9.61
CA PHE A 47 10.95 -2.57 -10.76
C PHE A 47 10.78 -1.05 -10.93
N LEU A 48 9.74 -0.46 -10.37
CA LEU A 48 9.47 0.97 -10.42
C LEU A 48 9.93 1.64 -9.11
N LYS A 49 11.07 2.33 -9.17
CA LYS A 49 11.65 3.04 -8.01
C LYS A 49 10.65 3.95 -7.29
N ALA A 50 9.77 4.61 -8.04
CA ALA A 50 8.77 5.51 -7.46
C ALA A 50 7.74 4.77 -6.60
N VAL A 51 7.30 3.55 -7.00
CA VAL A 51 6.41 2.71 -6.19
C VAL A 51 7.11 2.26 -4.92
N SER A 52 8.38 1.85 -5.01
CA SER A 52 9.18 1.50 -3.82
C SER A 52 9.24 2.63 -2.81
N VAL A 53 9.31 3.89 -3.25
CA VAL A 53 9.31 5.06 -2.35
C VAL A 53 8.01 5.16 -1.57
N GLY A 54 6.85 5.04 -2.22
CA GLY A 54 5.55 5.08 -1.55
C GLY A 54 5.36 3.94 -0.53
N GLU A 55 5.76 2.72 -0.89
CA GLU A 55 5.68 1.54 -0.02
C GLU A 55 6.60 1.65 1.22
N MET A 56 7.83 2.16 1.03
CA MET A 56 8.83 2.24 2.10
C MET A 56 8.45 3.21 3.23
N GLN A 57 7.56 4.15 2.97
CA GLN A 57 7.20 5.17 3.94
C GLN A 57 6.46 4.62 5.16
N ILE A 58 5.79 3.47 5.03
CA ILE A 58 5.08 2.87 6.16
C ILE A 58 5.98 2.64 7.38
N TYR A 59 7.27 2.44 7.16
CA TYR A 59 8.23 2.22 8.24
C TYR A 59 8.62 3.51 8.99
N ASP A 60 8.25 4.70 8.45
CA ASP A 60 8.40 5.98 9.15
C ASP A 60 7.31 6.22 10.22
N VAL A 61 6.23 5.42 10.19
CA VAL A 61 5.18 5.45 11.22
C VAL A 61 5.64 4.78 12.52
N ILE A 62 6.74 4.00 12.50
CA ILE A 62 7.19 3.24 13.66
C ILE A 62 7.64 4.20 14.77
N ASN A 63 6.92 4.18 15.88
CA ASN A 63 7.34 4.81 17.10
C ASN A 63 7.85 3.76 18.10
N TYR A 64 9.18 3.62 18.20
CA TYR A 64 9.82 2.61 19.05
C TYR A 64 9.53 2.82 20.56
N ASP A 65 9.19 4.04 21.00
CA ASP A 65 8.84 4.33 22.41
C ASP A 65 7.47 3.72 22.80
N LYS A 66 6.66 3.33 21.82
CA LYS A 66 5.38 2.65 22.03
C LYS A 66 5.49 1.13 22.06
N LEU A 67 6.70 0.57 21.90
CA LEU A 67 6.97 -0.85 21.80
C LEU A 67 7.78 -1.36 23.01
N ASP A 68 7.58 -2.63 23.37
CA ASP A 68 8.34 -3.35 24.40
C ASP A 68 9.33 -4.37 23.78
N GLY A 69 9.21 -4.63 22.47
CA GLY A 69 10.12 -5.46 21.70
C GLY A 69 9.87 -5.35 20.20
N VAL A 70 10.86 -5.69 19.39
CA VAL A 70 10.80 -5.59 17.93
C VAL A 70 11.26 -6.87 17.26
N ILE A 71 10.50 -7.36 16.28
CA ILE A 71 10.85 -8.48 15.41
C ILE A 71 11.01 -7.95 14.00
N VAL A 72 12.13 -8.26 13.34
CA VAL A 72 12.45 -7.81 11.98
C VAL A 72 12.61 -9.02 11.07
N LEU A 73 11.75 -9.15 10.04
CA LEU A 73 11.90 -10.16 8.99
C LEU A 73 12.85 -9.65 7.91
N ALA A 74 14.15 -9.88 8.10
CA ALA A 74 15.19 -9.30 7.26
C ALA A 74 15.09 -9.71 5.78
N ASP A 75 14.78 -10.98 5.51
CA ASP A 75 14.69 -11.51 4.13
C ASP A 75 13.51 -10.95 3.32
N THR A 76 12.56 -10.27 3.97
CA THR A 76 11.43 -9.63 3.28
C THR A 76 11.69 -8.18 2.88
N LEU A 77 12.70 -7.52 3.46
CA LEU A 77 13.00 -6.10 3.30
C LEU A 77 13.98 -5.87 2.13
N LYS A 78 13.59 -6.29 0.91
CA LYS A 78 14.48 -6.31 -0.28
C LYS A 78 14.47 -5.03 -1.11
N MET A 79 13.60 -4.07 -0.80
CA MET A 79 13.65 -2.76 -1.47
C MET A 79 15.00 -2.08 -1.20
N PRO A 80 15.65 -1.50 -2.25
CA PRO A 80 16.98 -0.93 -2.13
C PRO A 80 17.10 0.10 -1.01
N GLY A 81 18.01 -0.14 -0.05
CA GLY A 81 18.28 0.73 1.09
C GLY A 81 17.28 0.64 2.25
N LEU A 82 16.20 -0.13 2.14
CA LEU A 82 15.19 -0.28 3.19
C LEU A 82 15.77 -0.96 4.44
N PHE A 83 16.41 -2.12 4.26
CA PHE A 83 17.01 -2.84 5.39
C PHE A 83 18.02 -1.97 6.15
N ASP A 84 18.90 -1.27 5.42
CA ASP A 84 19.88 -0.36 6.02
C ASP A 84 19.21 0.82 6.76
N LYS A 85 18.09 1.34 6.23
CA LYS A 85 17.30 2.39 6.89
C LYS A 85 16.74 1.89 8.23
N ILE A 86 16.07 0.73 8.21
CA ILE A 86 15.47 0.12 9.42
C ILE A 86 16.56 -0.16 10.47
N CYS A 87 17.71 -0.70 10.04
CA CYS A 87 18.84 -0.95 10.94
C CYS A 87 19.38 0.33 11.59
N ARG A 88 19.49 1.42 10.84
CA ARG A 88 19.89 2.73 11.40
C ARG A 88 18.83 3.26 12.37
N ASP A 89 17.55 3.19 12.02
CA ASP A 89 16.47 3.64 12.91
C ASP A 89 16.45 2.83 14.22
N ILE A 90 16.71 1.53 14.15
CA ILE A 90 16.85 0.67 15.34
C ILE A 90 18.02 1.13 16.22
N ASP A 91 19.19 1.36 15.62
CA ASP A 91 20.38 1.83 16.37
C ASP A 91 20.16 3.17 17.05
N GLU A 92 19.46 4.09 16.40
CA GLU A 92 19.31 5.48 16.84
C GLU A 92 18.11 5.67 17.79
N LYS A 93 17.03 4.89 17.61
CA LYS A 93 15.73 5.17 18.24
C LYS A 93 15.20 4.01 19.10
N CYS A 94 15.70 2.77 18.92
CA CYS A 94 15.14 1.60 19.59
C CYS A 94 15.92 1.27 20.85
N HIS A 95 15.24 1.25 22.00
CA HIS A 95 15.83 0.93 23.31
C HIS A 95 15.27 -0.35 23.93
N VAL A 96 14.51 -1.13 23.16
CA VAL A 96 13.89 -2.38 23.56
C VAL A 96 14.56 -3.58 22.87
N PRO A 97 14.37 -4.82 23.35
CA PRO A 97 14.92 -6.01 22.71
C PRO A 97 14.50 -6.12 21.24
N VAL A 98 15.45 -6.47 20.36
CA VAL A 98 15.25 -6.67 18.93
C VAL A 98 15.69 -8.07 18.54
N VAL A 99 14.85 -8.76 17.74
CA VAL A 99 15.15 -10.07 17.16
C VAL A 99 15.02 -10.00 15.63
N PHE A 100 16.07 -10.41 14.93
CA PHE A 100 16.05 -10.57 13.48
C PHE A 100 15.68 -12.00 13.10
N ILE A 101 14.84 -12.16 12.09
CA ILE A 101 14.48 -13.46 11.50
C ILE A 101 15.03 -13.53 10.09
N ASP A 102 15.67 -14.66 9.75
CA ASP A 102 16.27 -14.96 8.44
C ASP A 102 17.19 -13.87 7.92
N GLY A 103 17.94 -13.30 8.84
CA GLY A 103 18.98 -12.31 8.62
C GLY A 103 19.64 -11.92 9.93
N SER A 104 20.66 -11.07 9.86
CA SER A 104 21.41 -10.62 11.04
C SER A 104 21.88 -9.19 10.87
N TYR A 105 22.01 -8.50 11.98
CA TYR A 105 22.60 -7.16 12.03
C TYR A 105 23.35 -6.96 13.33
N LYS A 106 24.66 -6.67 13.25
CA LYS A 106 25.56 -6.49 14.41
C LYS A 106 25.43 -7.66 15.41
N ASP A 107 25.36 -7.34 16.69
CA ASP A 107 25.26 -8.28 17.82
C ASP A 107 23.81 -8.51 18.27
N TYR A 108 22.80 -8.10 17.46
CA TYR A 108 21.41 -8.37 17.78
C TYR A 108 21.07 -9.86 17.64
N GLU A 109 20.11 -10.32 18.43
CA GLU A 109 19.61 -11.70 18.38
C GLU A 109 19.08 -12.03 16.98
N SER A 110 19.45 -13.22 16.48
CA SER A 110 19.04 -13.69 15.15
C SER A 110 18.53 -15.12 15.23
N ILE A 111 17.35 -15.33 14.65
CA ILE A 111 16.71 -16.65 14.55
C ILE A 111 16.59 -16.97 13.05
N TYR A 112 16.99 -18.19 12.68
CA TYR A 112 16.92 -18.63 11.28
C TYR A 112 15.94 -19.78 11.16
N THR A 113 15.09 -19.73 10.15
CA THR A 113 14.29 -20.87 9.71
C THR A 113 15.22 -21.92 9.13
N ARG A 114 15.23 -23.12 9.73
CA ARG A 114 16.15 -24.19 9.36
C ARG A 114 15.50 -25.17 8.40
N ASP A 115 15.89 -25.13 7.13
CA ASP A 115 15.33 -25.98 6.07
C ASP A 115 16.04 -27.32 5.90
N GLU A 116 17.25 -27.47 6.42
CA GLU A 116 18.09 -28.64 6.16
C GLU A 116 17.43 -29.95 6.64
N LYS A 117 16.98 -30.00 7.89
CA LYS A 117 16.38 -31.22 8.48
C LYS A 117 15.01 -31.55 7.84
N PRO A 118 14.06 -30.61 7.68
CA PRO A 118 12.80 -30.87 6.99
C PRO A 118 13.00 -31.36 5.55
N PHE A 119 13.94 -30.75 4.80
CA PHE A 119 14.22 -31.18 3.42
C PHE A 119 14.88 -32.56 3.36
N MET A 120 15.74 -32.88 4.33
CA MET A 120 16.28 -34.24 4.49
C MET A 120 15.14 -35.25 4.69
N GLN A 121 14.19 -35.00 5.59
CA GLN A 121 13.05 -35.87 5.85
C GLN A 121 12.18 -36.10 4.60
N LEU A 122 11.92 -35.05 3.81
CA LEU A 122 11.20 -35.14 2.55
C LEU A 122 11.94 -36.04 1.55
N THR A 123 13.27 -35.87 1.42
CA THR A 123 14.09 -36.69 0.56
C THR A 123 14.15 -38.15 1.03
N GLU A 124 14.26 -38.37 2.33
CA GLU A 124 14.21 -39.72 2.95
C GLU A 124 12.88 -40.43 2.67
N HIS A 125 11.76 -39.70 2.71
CA HIS A 125 10.46 -40.26 2.33
C HIS A 125 10.48 -40.87 0.91
N LEU A 126 11.08 -40.15 -0.06
CA LEU A 126 11.21 -40.66 -1.43
C LEU A 126 12.11 -41.90 -1.52
N ILE A 127 13.15 -41.98 -0.67
CA ILE A 127 14.07 -43.11 -0.65
C ILE A 127 13.48 -44.30 0.09
N GLU A 128 12.95 -44.10 1.29
CA GLU A 128 12.50 -45.17 2.18
C GLU A 128 11.16 -45.79 1.77
N VAL A 129 10.20 -44.92 1.35
CA VAL A 129 8.85 -45.37 1.03
C VAL A 129 8.72 -45.79 -0.44
N HIS A 130 9.38 -45.06 -1.36
CA HIS A 130 9.24 -45.30 -2.80
C HIS A 130 10.45 -45.95 -3.44
N GLY A 131 11.52 -46.19 -2.67
CA GLY A 131 12.73 -46.87 -3.20
C GLY A 131 13.53 -46.08 -4.22
N CYS A 132 13.30 -44.75 -4.33
CA CYS A 132 13.97 -43.91 -5.29
C CYS A 132 15.47 -43.84 -5.02
N ARG A 133 16.28 -43.97 -6.08
CA ARG A 133 17.75 -43.89 -6.00
C ARG A 133 18.34 -42.78 -6.85
N LYS A 134 17.65 -42.36 -7.89
CA LYS A 134 17.99 -41.26 -8.78
C LYS A 134 17.00 -40.13 -8.60
N ILE A 135 17.24 -39.28 -7.63
CA ILE A 135 16.31 -38.20 -7.27
C ILE A 135 16.87 -36.90 -7.84
N LEU A 136 16.11 -36.24 -8.70
CA LEU A 136 16.50 -34.91 -9.18
C LEU A 136 16.16 -33.85 -8.14
N PHE A 137 17.21 -33.17 -7.64
CA PHE A 137 17.06 -31.96 -6.84
C PHE A 137 16.83 -30.77 -7.78
N LEU A 138 15.66 -30.14 -7.73
CA LEU A 138 15.29 -29.00 -8.56
C LEU A 138 15.11 -27.75 -7.69
N SER A 139 15.91 -26.71 -7.94
CA SER A 139 15.93 -25.48 -7.16
C SER A 139 16.16 -24.24 -8.01
N GLY A 140 16.12 -23.07 -7.37
CA GLY A 140 16.62 -21.82 -7.89
C GLY A 140 18.15 -21.68 -7.72
N PRO A 141 18.67 -20.44 -7.84
CA PRO A 141 20.11 -20.18 -7.80
C PRO A 141 20.79 -20.64 -6.51
N LEU A 142 22.00 -21.19 -6.63
CA LEU A 142 22.79 -21.71 -5.50
C LEU A 142 23.20 -20.62 -4.50
N GLU A 143 23.22 -19.37 -4.94
CA GLU A 143 23.61 -18.20 -4.14
C GLU A 143 22.64 -17.91 -2.99
N THR A 144 21.40 -18.40 -3.08
CA THR A 144 20.40 -18.21 -2.03
C THR A 144 20.69 -19.10 -0.81
N ALA A 145 20.47 -18.57 0.40
CA ALA A 145 20.62 -19.34 1.64
C ALA A 145 19.70 -20.57 1.66
N THR A 146 18.45 -20.37 1.26
CA THR A 146 17.40 -21.41 1.14
C THR A 146 17.87 -22.57 0.25
N THR A 147 18.41 -22.31 -0.95
CA THR A 147 18.92 -23.37 -1.83
C THR A 147 20.06 -24.14 -1.17
N ARG A 148 20.98 -23.45 -0.50
CA ARG A 148 22.12 -24.11 0.16
C ARG A 148 21.68 -25.02 1.31
N GLU A 149 20.75 -24.60 2.14
CA GLU A 149 20.22 -25.41 3.25
C GLU A 149 19.45 -26.63 2.74
N ARG A 150 18.56 -26.44 1.76
CA ARG A 150 17.79 -27.54 1.15
C ARG A 150 18.69 -28.53 0.41
N LEU A 151 19.75 -28.05 -0.26
CA LEU A 151 20.78 -28.91 -0.87
C LEU A 151 21.56 -29.70 0.18
N ALA A 152 21.87 -29.10 1.32
CA ALA A 152 22.53 -29.82 2.42
C ALA A 152 21.63 -30.94 2.95
N GLY A 153 20.33 -30.68 3.16
CA GLY A 153 19.37 -31.71 3.55
C GLY A 153 19.27 -32.85 2.54
N TYR A 154 19.16 -32.52 1.25
CA TYR A 154 19.18 -33.51 0.16
C TYR A 154 20.43 -34.39 0.20
N LYS A 155 21.62 -33.79 0.29
CA LYS A 155 22.90 -34.52 0.35
C LYS A 155 22.99 -35.44 1.56
N ARG A 156 22.56 -34.97 2.75
CA ARG A 156 22.54 -35.78 3.98
C ARG A 156 21.61 -36.99 3.85
N ALA A 157 20.44 -36.82 3.22
CA ALA A 157 19.55 -37.95 2.97
C ALA A 157 20.19 -39.01 2.09
N LEU A 158 20.86 -38.61 0.99
CA LEU A 158 21.59 -39.53 0.12
C LEU A 158 22.70 -40.26 0.89
N GLU A 159 23.54 -39.53 1.62
CA GLU A 159 24.66 -40.07 2.40
C GLU A 159 24.17 -41.11 3.44
N LYS A 160 23.13 -40.80 4.20
CA LYS A 160 22.53 -41.68 5.22
C LYS A 160 22.07 -43.02 4.61
N HIS A 161 21.60 -43.00 3.36
CA HIS A 161 21.11 -44.19 2.65
C HIS A 161 22.13 -44.80 1.68
N GLY A 162 23.38 -44.37 1.73
CA GLY A 162 24.46 -44.90 0.92
C GLY A 162 24.24 -44.68 -0.60
N ILE A 163 23.58 -43.60 -0.98
CA ILE A 163 23.38 -43.19 -2.37
C ILE A 163 24.48 -42.17 -2.75
N GLU A 164 25.22 -42.44 -3.82
CA GLU A 164 26.23 -41.52 -4.27
C GLU A 164 25.62 -40.24 -4.87
N TYR A 165 26.19 -39.10 -4.47
CA TYR A 165 25.77 -37.81 -5.02
C TYR A 165 26.20 -37.68 -6.48
N ASP A 166 25.26 -37.59 -7.40
CA ASP A 166 25.50 -37.40 -8.85
C ASP A 166 25.06 -35.97 -9.25
N PRO A 167 26.02 -35.10 -9.70
CA PRO A 167 25.71 -33.74 -10.16
C PRO A 167 24.70 -33.68 -11.32
N ASP A 168 24.57 -34.76 -12.12
CA ASP A 168 23.61 -34.82 -13.24
C ASP A 168 22.14 -34.80 -12.73
N PHE A 169 21.93 -35.17 -11.47
CA PHE A 169 20.62 -35.08 -10.78
C PHE A 169 20.50 -33.84 -9.87
N VAL A 170 21.22 -32.75 -10.20
CA VAL A 170 21.06 -31.46 -9.54
C VAL A 170 20.79 -30.38 -10.58
N CYS A 171 19.79 -29.54 -10.35
CA CYS A 171 19.38 -28.49 -11.27
C CYS A 171 19.03 -27.21 -10.49
N PHE A 172 19.73 -26.14 -10.82
CA PHE A 172 19.51 -24.80 -10.26
C PHE A 172 18.71 -23.88 -11.20
N ASP A 173 18.16 -24.41 -12.28
CA ASP A 173 17.47 -23.64 -13.33
C ASP A 173 15.95 -23.52 -13.06
N GLY A 174 15.46 -24.00 -11.93
CA GLY A 174 14.03 -24.02 -11.59
C GLY A 174 13.43 -22.66 -11.24
N GLY A 175 14.25 -21.66 -10.92
CA GLY A 175 13.87 -20.26 -10.74
C GLY A 175 12.84 -19.99 -9.62
N PHE A 176 12.53 -20.98 -8.78
CA PHE A 176 11.48 -20.95 -7.73
C PHE A 176 10.05 -20.70 -8.25
N TRP A 177 9.79 -20.86 -9.56
CA TRP A 177 8.50 -20.58 -10.17
C TRP A 177 8.09 -21.64 -11.19
N TYR A 178 6.82 -21.62 -11.61
CA TYR A 178 6.21 -22.63 -12.50
C TYR A 178 6.93 -22.81 -13.84
N ASP A 179 7.22 -21.70 -14.54
CA ASP A 179 7.65 -21.73 -15.94
C ASP A 179 9.01 -22.41 -16.12
N LYS A 180 9.96 -22.09 -15.25
CA LYS A 180 11.31 -22.65 -15.29
C LYS A 180 11.33 -24.12 -14.91
N ALA A 181 10.53 -24.51 -13.94
CA ALA A 181 10.38 -25.91 -13.54
C ALA A 181 9.72 -26.74 -14.66
N ALA A 182 8.72 -26.19 -15.35
CA ALA A 182 8.10 -26.81 -16.52
C ALA A 182 9.11 -27.00 -17.66
N GLU A 183 10.00 -26.04 -17.89
CA GLU A 183 11.08 -26.18 -18.88
C GLU A 183 12.02 -27.34 -18.54
N VAL A 184 12.41 -27.49 -17.27
CA VAL A 184 13.24 -28.62 -16.80
C VAL A 184 12.49 -29.96 -16.97
N ALA A 185 11.22 -30.04 -16.60
CA ALA A 185 10.37 -31.21 -16.80
C ALA A 185 10.30 -31.60 -18.29
N ASN A 186 10.13 -30.63 -19.16
CA ASN A 186 10.08 -30.82 -20.62
C ASN A 186 11.40 -31.40 -21.16
N ASN A 187 12.54 -30.93 -20.65
CA ASN A 187 13.85 -31.47 -21.03
C ASN A 187 14.04 -32.94 -20.59
N ILE A 188 13.41 -33.36 -19.48
CA ILE A 188 13.39 -34.77 -19.05
C ILE A 188 12.50 -35.59 -19.96
N ILE A 189 11.26 -35.13 -20.25
CA ILE A 189 10.29 -35.81 -21.08
C ILE A 189 10.83 -36.08 -22.48
N TYR A 190 11.51 -35.11 -23.08
CA TYR A 190 12.09 -35.25 -24.44
C TYR A 190 13.51 -35.85 -24.45
N GLY A 191 14.00 -36.41 -23.33
CA GLY A 191 15.30 -37.10 -23.26
C GLY A 191 16.51 -36.19 -23.39
N ARG A 192 16.36 -34.88 -23.24
CA ARG A 192 17.48 -33.91 -23.23
C ARG A 192 18.22 -33.88 -21.89
N ARG A 193 17.57 -34.43 -20.83
CA ARG A 193 18.13 -34.65 -19.50
C ARG A 193 17.89 -36.07 -19.06
N LYS A 194 18.77 -36.64 -18.23
CA LYS A 194 18.63 -37.99 -17.67
C LYS A 194 17.31 -38.08 -16.88
N LYS A 195 16.52 -39.14 -17.11
CA LYS A 195 15.28 -39.39 -16.38
C LYS A 195 15.61 -39.84 -14.96
N PRO A 196 15.13 -39.12 -13.90
CA PRO A 196 15.21 -39.54 -12.52
C PRO A 196 14.08 -40.53 -12.16
N ASP A 197 14.17 -41.15 -10.98
CA ASP A 197 13.08 -41.91 -10.35
C ASP A 197 12.04 -40.96 -9.72
N ALA A 198 12.50 -39.83 -9.17
CA ALA A 198 11.69 -38.79 -8.58
C ALA A 198 12.29 -37.40 -8.78
N ILE A 199 11.46 -36.37 -8.71
CA ILE A 199 11.87 -34.94 -8.67
C ILE A 199 11.48 -34.38 -7.31
N VAL A 200 12.47 -33.91 -6.53
CA VAL A 200 12.25 -33.15 -5.30
C VAL A 200 12.51 -31.68 -5.58
N CYS A 201 11.49 -30.87 -5.48
CA CYS A 201 11.54 -29.44 -5.77
C CYS A 201 11.79 -28.64 -4.48
N CYS A 202 12.60 -27.61 -4.56
CA CYS A 202 12.82 -26.65 -3.48
C CYS A 202 11.69 -25.63 -3.32
N GLY A 203 10.49 -25.93 -3.79
CA GLY A 203 9.29 -25.10 -3.62
C GLY A 203 8.12 -25.72 -4.35
N ASP A 204 6.94 -25.51 -3.81
CA ASP A 204 5.71 -26.11 -4.34
C ASP A 204 5.31 -25.54 -5.69
N TYR A 205 5.55 -24.25 -5.95
CA TYR A 205 5.30 -23.68 -7.28
C TYR A 205 6.09 -24.37 -8.38
N MET A 206 7.33 -24.80 -8.09
CA MET A 206 8.08 -25.62 -9.04
C MET A 206 7.48 -27.01 -9.18
N ALA A 207 7.08 -27.66 -8.09
CA ALA A 207 6.46 -28.99 -8.12
C ALA A 207 5.15 -28.98 -8.95
N ILE A 208 4.29 -27.97 -8.75
CA ILE A 208 3.08 -27.76 -9.55
C ILE A 208 3.42 -27.57 -11.03
N GLY A 209 4.46 -26.78 -11.35
CA GLY A 209 4.93 -26.57 -12.72
C GLY A 209 5.37 -27.88 -13.39
N VAL A 210 6.09 -28.74 -12.66
CA VAL A 210 6.48 -30.08 -13.14
C VAL A 210 5.26 -30.94 -13.39
N VAL A 211 4.31 -31.03 -12.44
CA VAL A 211 3.08 -31.83 -12.57
C VAL A 211 2.27 -31.39 -13.80
N HIS A 212 2.04 -30.10 -13.94
CA HIS A 212 1.29 -29.56 -15.08
C HIS A 212 1.95 -29.88 -16.43
N GLU A 213 3.30 -29.81 -16.51
CA GLU A 213 4.01 -30.09 -17.77
C GLU A 213 3.94 -31.59 -18.13
N TYR A 214 4.02 -32.50 -17.13
CA TYR A 214 3.80 -33.93 -17.36
C TYR A 214 2.37 -34.17 -17.89
N GLN A 215 1.35 -33.65 -17.23
CA GLN A 215 -0.06 -33.80 -17.65
C GLN A 215 -0.32 -33.24 -19.05
N LYS A 216 0.24 -32.09 -19.38
CA LYS A 216 0.13 -31.46 -20.69
C LYS A 216 0.71 -32.35 -21.82
N ASN A 217 1.72 -33.14 -21.50
CA ASN A 217 2.31 -34.13 -22.42
C ASN A 217 1.62 -35.50 -22.36
N GLY A 218 0.47 -35.64 -21.67
CA GLY A 218 -0.28 -36.87 -21.57
C GLY A 218 0.33 -37.93 -20.65
N LEU A 219 1.26 -37.51 -19.78
CA LEU A 219 1.91 -38.35 -18.77
C LEU A 219 1.25 -38.14 -17.39
N SER A 220 1.34 -39.15 -16.54
CA SER A 220 0.70 -39.16 -15.23
C SER A 220 1.72 -39.00 -14.11
N VAL A 221 1.32 -38.31 -13.04
CA VAL A 221 2.01 -38.22 -11.78
C VAL A 221 1.12 -38.90 -10.75
N PRO A 222 1.57 -39.94 -10.03
CA PRO A 222 2.97 -40.36 -9.84
C PRO A 222 3.49 -41.44 -10.81
N GLU A 223 2.68 -42.02 -11.67
CA GLU A 223 2.98 -43.23 -12.43
C GLU A 223 4.20 -43.09 -13.35
N ASP A 224 4.29 -41.97 -14.08
CA ASP A 224 5.43 -41.67 -14.98
C ASP A 224 6.57 -40.93 -14.28
N MET A 225 6.24 -40.18 -13.20
CA MET A 225 7.19 -39.42 -12.41
C MET A 225 6.66 -39.13 -11.01
N ILE A 226 7.42 -39.48 -9.99
CA ILE A 226 7.16 -39.06 -8.62
C ILE A 226 7.64 -37.61 -8.43
N VAL A 227 6.79 -36.76 -7.85
CA VAL A 227 7.09 -35.36 -7.60
C VAL A 227 6.83 -35.00 -6.15
N ALA A 228 7.79 -34.28 -5.53
CA ALA A 228 7.64 -33.72 -4.20
C ALA A 228 8.01 -32.23 -4.22
N GLY A 229 7.31 -31.45 -3.42
CA GLY A 229 7.50 -30.01 -3.24
C GLY A 229 8.01 -29.64 -1.86
N TYR A 230 8.07 -28.36 -1.57
CA TYR A 230 8.45 -27.78 -0.28
C TYR A 230 7.69 -26.47 -0.07
N ASP A 231 7.34 -26.15 1.13
CA ASP A 231 6.59 -25.05 1.70
C ASP A 231 5.16 -25.45 2.16
N ALA A 232 4.55 -26.49 1.61
CA ALA A 232 3.18 -26.97 1.87
C ALA A 232 2.10 -25.87 1.72
N ILE A 233 2.17 -25.15 0.60
CA ILE A 233 1.21 -24.07 0.29
C ILE A 233 -0.16 -24.64 -0.10
N ASP A 234 -1.20 -23.81 0.04
CA ASP A 234 -2.58 -24.23 -0.28
C ASP A 234 -2.74 -24.70 -1.73
N GLU A 235 -2.07 -24.05 -2.69
CA GLU A 235 -2.10 -24.44 -4.10
C GLU A 235 -1.53 -25.84 -4.34
N ALA A 236 -0.53 -26.25 -3.56
CA ALA A 236 0.06 -27.59 -3.65
C ALA A 236 -0.88 -28.66 -3.08
N ILE A 237 -1.56 -28.36 -1.97
CA ILE A 237 -2.57 -29.24 -1.38
C ILE A 237 -3.76 -29.42 -2.34
N HIS A 238 -4.11 -28.35 -3.08
CA HIS A 238 -5.24 -28.32 -4.01
C HIS A 238 -4.87 -28.70 -5.46
N CYS A 239 -3.58 -28.95 -5.74
CA CYS A 239 -3.14 -29.47 -7.03
C CYS A 239 -3.72 -30.89 -7.29
N VAL A 240 -3.85 -31.27 -8.54
CA VAL A 240 -4.28 -32.64 -8.92
C VAL A 240 -3.20 -33.26 -9.78
N PRO A 241 -2.51 -34.30 -9.26
CA PRO A 241 -2.56 -34.85 -7.90
C PRO A 241 -2.01 -33.88 -6.86
N ALA A 242 -2.53 -33.94 -5.61
CA ALA A 242 -2.02 -33.14 -4.50
C ALA A 242 -0.54 -33.40 -4.25
N ILE A 243 0.24 -32.34 -4.11
CA ILE A 243 1.69 -32.45 -3.97
C ILE A 243 2.06 -32.99 -2.58
N THR A 244 2.90 -34.01 -2.55
CA THR A 244 3.63 -34.38 -1.33
C THR A 244 4.65 -33.29 -1.08
N SER A 245 4.52 -32.59 0.05
CA SER A 245 5.34 -31.42 0.38
C SER A 245 5.85 -31.48 1.81
N CYS A 246 6.76 -30.58 2.15
CA CYS A 246 7.20 -30.42 3.54
C CYS A 246 6.93 -29.00 4.01
N SER A 247 6.25 -28.88 5.13
CA SER A 247 6.02 -27.61 5.80
C SER A 247 7.25 -27.24 6.64
N PRO A 248 7.94 -26.11 6.36
CA PRO A 248 9.03 -25.63 7.20
C PRO A 248 8.51 -25.12 8.57
N PRO A 249 9.38 -25.00 9.59
CA PRO A 249 9.00 -24.60 10.96
C PRO A 249 8.79 -23.09 11.11
N ILE A 250 8.03 -22.48 10.19
CA ILE A 250 7.84 -21.02 10.14
C ILE A 250 7.02 -20.54 11.33
N PHE A 251 5.96 -21.26 11.66
CA PHE A 251 5.12 -20.95 12.82
C PHE A 251 5.93 -20.98 14.11
N GLU A 252 6.74 -22.00 14.32
CA GLU A 252 7.60 -22.20 15.47
C GLU A 252 8.68 -21.11 15.55
N THR A 253 9.20 -20.65 14.41
CA THR A 253 10.12 -19.51 14.32
C THR A 253 9.47 -18.24 14.86
N GLY A 254 8.21 -17.97 14.49
CA GLY A 254 7.43 -16.85 15.03
C GLY A 254 7.21 -16.95 16.55
N VAL A 255 6.87 -18.15 17.06
CA VAL A 255 6.75 -18.42 18.50
C VAL A 255 8.07 -18.16 19.21
N ASN A 256 9.17 -18.68 18.67
CA ASN A 256 10.50 -18.53 19.26
C ASN A 256 10.96 -17.07 19.32
N ALA A 257 10.63 -16.25 18.31
CA ALA A 257 10.96 -14.83 18.29
C ALA A 257 10.28 -14.10 19.47
N VAL A 258 9.00 -14.35 19.72
CA VAL A 258 8.28 -13.76 20.85
C VAL A 258 8.84 -14.26 22.18
N MET A 259 9.17 -15.56 22.30
CA MET A 259 9.79 -16.11 23.50
C MET A 259 11.14 -15.50 23.80
N THR A 260 11.94 -15.23 22.76
CA THR A 260 13.23 -14.55 22.89
C THR A 260 13.05 -13.11 23.36
N ILE A 261 12.13 -12.34 22.76
CA ILE A 261 11.79 -10.99 23.22
C ILE A 261 11.37 -10.99 24.69
N GLU A 262 10.47 -11.88 25.07
CA GLU A 262 9.98 -11.98 26.45
C GLU A 262 11.10 -12.32 27.44
N ALA A 263 12.01 -13.22 27.08
CA ALA A 263 13.17 -13.54 27.89
C ALA A 263 14.10 -12.34 28.08
N ARG A 264 14.37 -11.58 27.01
CA ARG A 264 15.20 -10.37 27.08
C ARG A 264 14.53 -9.25 27.87
N ILE A 265 13.21 -9.07 27.76
CA ILE A 265 12.46 -8.13 28.65
C ILE A 265 12.62 -8.51 30.12
N LYS A 266 12.67 -9.80 30.44
CA LYS A 266 12.87 -10.30 31.82
C LYS A 266 14.34 -10.35 32.25
N GLY A 267 15.29 -10.09 31.37
CA GLY A 267 16.73 -10.15 31.63
C GLY A 267 17.25 -11.58 31.85
N VAL A 268 16.63 -12.58 31.21
CA VAL A 268 17.01 -14.00 31.29
C VAL A 268 17.34 -14.57 29.90
N GLU A 269 18.05 -15.70 29.86
CA GLU A 269 18.29 -16.38 28.60
C GLU A 269 17.01 -17.08 28.11
N PRO A 270 16.74 -17.09 26.77
CA PRO A 270 15.62 -17.81 26.20
C PRO A 270 15.67 -19.30 26.54
N GLN A 271 14.56 -19.88 27.00
CA GLN A 271 14.43 -21.28 27.32
C GLN A 271 13.21 -21.89 26.67
N GLY A 272 13.27 -23.20 26.38
CA GLY A 272 12.15 -23.93 25.80
C GLY A 272 11.82 -23.52 24.37
N LEU A 273 12.82 -23.02 23.63
CA LEU A 273 12.65 -22.76 22.19
C LEU A 273 12.36 -24.06 21.45
N ILE A 274 11.51 -23.99 20.44
CA ILE A 274 11.13 -25.14 19.62
C ILE A 274 12.23 -25.36 18.60
N GLU A 275 13.00 -26.44 18.76
CA GLU A 275 14.14 -26.76 17.86
C GLU A 275 13.72 -27.61 16.66
N ASP A 276 12.67 -28.42 16.82
CA ASP A 276 12.15 -29.32 15.81
C ASP A 276 10.81 -28.80 15.28
N GLY A 277 10.84 -28.36 14.07
CA GLY A 277 9.68 -28.00 13.28
C GLY A 277 9.87 -28.52 11.86
N GLY A 278 8.80 -28.54 11.13
CA GLY A 278 8.75 -29.09 9.79
C GLY A 278 8.13 -30.47 9.76
N LYS A 279 7.20 -30.64 8.86
CA LYS A 279 6.41 -31.86 8.74
C LYS A 279 6.22 -32.19 7.28
N VAL A 280 6.49 -33.46 6.94
CA VAL A 280 6.16 -33.97 5.62
C VAL A 280 4.65 -34.18 5.53
N GLU A 281 4.00 -33.41 4.66
CA GLU A 281 2.59 -33.52 4.33
C GLU A 281 2.45 -34.43 3.09
N ILE A 282 1.87 -35.60 3.29
CA ILE A 282 1.75 -36.61 2.24
C ILE A 282 0.60 -36.27 1.30
N GLY A 283 0.92 -36.10 0.04
CA GLY A 283 -0.03 -35.94 -1.07
C GLY A 283 -0.05 -37.14 -2.02
N ALA A 284 -0.82 -37.05 -3.08
CA ALA A 284 -0.93 -38.10 -4.08
C ALA A 284 0.21 -38.11 -5.12
N SER A 285 0.99 -37.01 -5.24
CA SER A 285 2.06 -36.87 -6.24
C SER A 285 3.25 -37.80 -6.03
N CYS A 286 3.37 -38.44 -4.86
CA CYS A 286 4.35 -39.49 -4.62
C CYS A 286 3.74 -40.92 -4.70
N GLY A 287 2.41 -41.05 -4.75
CA GLY A 287 1.71 -42.33 -4.78
C GLY A 287 1.28 -42.90 -3.42
N CYS A 288 1.44 -42.14 -2.30
CA CYS A 288 1.06 -42.61 -0.97
C CYS A 288 -0.44 -42.53 -0.67
N HIS A 289 -1.18 -41.64 -1.33
CA HIS A 289 -2.62 -41.48 -1.15
C HIS A 289 -3.35 -41.74 -2.48
N GLU A 290 -4.27 -42.70 -2.49
CA GLU A 290 -5.08 -43.05 -3.65
C GLU A 290 -6.34 -42.18 -3.84
N ASP A 291 -6.78 -41.44 -2.80
CA ASP A 291 -8.06 -40.74 -2.78
C ASP A 291 -7.92 -39.25 -2.40
N TYR A 292 -7.62 -38.43 -3.37
CA TYR A 292 -8.05 -37.03 -3.34
C TYR A 292 -9.25 -36.87 -4.28
N SER A 293 -10.43 -37.21 -3.79
CA SER A 293 -11.68 -36.79 -4.41
C SER A 293 -11.89 -35.30 -4.14
N TYR A 294 -11.13 -34.45 -4.86
CA TYR A 294 -11.51 -33.05 -5.03
C TYR A 294 -12.92 -33.05 -5.59
N THR A 295 -13.89 -32.75 -4.77
CA THR A 295 -15.24 -32.76 -5.22
C THR A 295 -15.40 -31.60 -6.21
N LYS A 296 -16.14 -31.84 -7.30
CA LYS A 296 -16.57 -30.79 -8.24
C LYS A 296 -17.13 -29.56 -7.51
N ARG A 297 -17.57 -29.75 -6.26
CA ARG A 297 -18.05 -28.73 -5.34
C ARG A 297 -16.95 -27.79 -4.85
N ASP A 298 -15.74 -28.29 -4.59
CA ASP A 298 -14.62 -27.48 -4.09
C ASP A 298 -14.04 -26.61 -5.22
N LEU A 299 -13.94 -27.16 -6.44
CA LEU A 299 -13.56 -26.41 -7.64
C LEU A 299 -14.57 -25.29 -7.94
N LEU A 300 -15.88 -25.59 -7.88
CA LEU A 300 -16.94 -24.60 -8.08
C LEU A 300 -16.93 -23.54 -6.98
N SER A 301 -16.62 -23.91 -5.73
CA SER A 301 -16.48 -22.96 -4.62
C SER A 301 -15.33 -21.99 -4.83
N SER A 302 -14.16 -22.48 -5.26
CA SER A 302 -12.99 -21.66 -5.58
C SER A 302 -13.24 -20.73 -6.77
N GLN A 303 -13.87 -21.25 -7.84
CA GLN A 303 -14.25 -20.46 -9.01
C GLN A 303 -15.27 -19.37 -8.68
N ASN A 304 -16.26 -19.68 -7.84
CA ASN A 304 -17.25 -18.70 -7.39
C ASN A 304 -16.63 -17.61 -6.51
N LYS A 305 -15.68 -17.95 -5.65
CA LYS A 305 -14.92 -16.96 -4.87
C LYS A 305 -14.16 -16.01 -5.79
N MET A 306 -13.44 -16.54 -6.79
CA MET A 306 -12.66 -15.78 -7.75
C MET A 306 -13.55 -14.82 -8.57
N ASN A 307 -14.65 -15.32 -9.14
CA ASN A 307 -15.62 -14.50 -9.88
C ASN A 307 -16.27 -13.40 -9.00
N TYR A 308 -16.51 -13.69 -7.73
CA TYR A 308 -17.06 -12.72 -6.79
C TYR A 308 -16.06 -11.62 -6.47
N HIS A 309 -14.78 -11.95 -6.29
CA HIS A 309 -13.71 -10.95 -6.10
C HIS A 309 -13.56 -10.03 -7.31
N ASP A 310 -13.51 -10.58 -8.52
CA ASP A 310 -13.40 -9.79 -9.76
C ASP A 310 -14.58 -8.81 -9.94
N PHE A 311 -15.80 -9.27 -9.60
CA PHE A 311 -16.99 -8.42 -9.64
C PHE A 311 -16.91 -7.29 -8.62
N LEU A 312 -16.45 -7.57 -7.40
CA LEU A 312 -16.34 -6.56 -6.33
C LEU A 312 -15.26 -5.54 -6.63
N ASP A 313 -14.11 -5.96 -7.14
CA ASP A 313 -13.01 -5.08 -7.55
C ASP A 313 -13.49 -4.08 -8.61
N SER A 314 -14.18 -4.56 -9.63
CA SER A 314 -14.76 -3.70 -10.67
C SER A 314 -15.79 -2.71 -10.09
N SER A 315 -16.72 -3.21 -9.26
CA SER A 315 -17.78 -2.39 -8.66
C SER A 315 -17.22 -1.32 -7.72
N MET A 316 -16.19 -1.64 -6.94
CA MET A 316 -15.55 -0.70 -6.02
C MET A 316 -14.90 0.46 -6.77
N THR A 317 -14.17 0.16 -7.85
CA THR A 317 -13.53 1.17 -8.71
C THR A 317 -14.56 2.15 -9.27
N ASP A 318 -15.64 1.63 -9.88
CA ASP A 318 -16.67 2.46 -10.52
C ASP A 318 -17.40 3.35 -9.50
N ILE A 319 -17.79 2.77 -8.36
CA ILE A 319 -18.54 3.49 -7.33
C ILE A 319 -17.69 4.58 -6.68
N MET A 320 -16.41 4.31 -6.36
CA MET A 320 -15.51 5.32 -5.79
C MET A 320 -15.19 6.43 -6.78
N ALA A 321 -15.03 6.11 -8.07
CA ALA A 321 -14.80 7.11 -9.12
C ALA A 321 -15.95 8.12 -9.25
N CYS A 322 -17.18 7.75 -8.89
CA CYS A 322 -18.36 8.61 -8.91
C CYS A 322 -18.51 9.51 -7.68
N SER A 323 -17.56 9.52 -6.74
CA SER A 323 -17.65 10.34 -5.52
C SER A 323 -17.64 11.83 -5.87
N LYS A 324 -18.53 12.61 -5.22
CA LYS A 324 -18.74 14.02 -5.52
C LYS A 324 -17.71 14.93 -4.83
N ASP A 325 -17.43 14.61 -3.58
CA ASP A 325 -16.55 15.33 -2.66
C ASP A 325 -15.83 14.35 -1.73
N PRO A 326 -14.89 14.80 -0.90
CA PRO A 326 -14.18 13.95 0.04
C PRO A 326 -15.09 13.19 1.02
N ASP A 327 -16.15 13.79 1.54
CA ASP A 327 -17.04 13.14 2.48
C ASP A 327 -17.83 11.99 1.82
N ASP A 328 -18.31 12.20 0.59
CA ASP A 328 -18.96 11.14 -0.20
C ASP A 328 -17.98 10.00 -0.51
N LEU A 329 -16.70 10.33 -0.79
CA LEU A 329 -15.65 9.31 -0.98
C LEU A 329 -15.45 8.49 0.30
N MET A 330 -15.32 9.14 1.47
CA MET A 330 -15.13 8.45 2.74
C MET A 330 -16.33 7.56 3.09
N ALA A 331 -17.55 8.03 2.83
CA ALA A 331 -18.76 7.23 3.03
C ALA A 331 -18.78 5.98 2.13
N ARG A 332 -18.32 6.08 0.89
CA ARG A 332 -18.20 4.94 -0.03
C ARG A 332 -17.11 3.97 0.38
N ILE A 333 -15.95 4.46 0.83
CA ILE A 333 -14.90 3.62 1.40
C ILE A 333 -15.44 2.83 2.59
N GLN A 334 -16.16 3.48 3.52
CA GLN A 334 -16.80 2.81 4.66
C GLN A 334 -17.81 1.74 4.21
N TYR A 335 -18.61 2.03 3.19
CA TYR A 335 -19.58 1.08 2.67
C TYR A 335 -18.93 -0.24 2.26
N PHE A 336 -17.74 -0.20 1.64
CA PHE A 336 -17.03 -1.39 1.17
C PHE A 336 -16.22 -2.12 2.24
N LEU A 337 -16.17 -1.65 3.50
CA LEU A 337 -15.47 -2.36 4.58
C LEU A 337 -15.98 -3.78 4.83
N TYR A 338 -17.22 -4.09 4.45
CA TYR A 338 -17.78 -5.44 4.56
C TYR A 338 -17.04 -6.49 3.74
N LEU A 339 -16.26 -6.08 2.73
CA LEU A 339 -15.43 -6.98 1.92
C LEU A 339 -14.25 -7.56 2.72
N ILE A 340 -13.81 -6.86 3.75
CA ILE A 340 -12.76 -7.31 4.66
C ILE A 340 -13.42 -8.17 5.75
N ILE A 341 -13.60 -9.46 5.42
CA ILE A 341 -14.36 -10.39 6.26
C ILE A 341 -13.68 -10.59 7.63
N GLY A 342 -14.45 -10.41 8.70
CA GLY A 342 -13.99 -10.62 10.08
C GLY A 342 -13.26 -9.41 10.69
N GLN A 343 -13.12 -8.29 9.97
CA GLN A 343 -12.52 -7.09 10.53
C GLN A 343 -13.31 -6.61 11.76
N LYS A 344 -12.60 -6.25 12.82
CA LYS A 344 -13.15 -5.69 14.06
C LYS A 344 -12.86 -4.19 14.18
N ARG A 345 -11.66 -3.77 13.70
CA ARG A 345 -11.26 -2.36 13.76
C ARG A 345 -10.62 -1.97 12.43
N TYR A 346 -10.96 -0.77 11.98
CA TYR A 346 -10.35 -0.16 10.81
C TYR A 346 -10.23 1.35 11.01
N TYR A 347 -9.05 1.88 10.72
CA TYR A 347 -8.76 3.31 10.78
C TYR A 347 -8.11 3.74 9.46
N LEU A 348 -8.59 4.85 8.91
CA LEU A 348 -7.94 5.51 7.76
C LEU A 348 -7.35 6.83 8.25
N CYS A 349 -6.04 6.87 8.32
CA CYS A 349 -5.23 7.99 8.78
C CYS A 349 -4.57 8.63 7.56
N LEU A 350 -4.93 9.86 7.22
CA LEU A 350 -4.40 10.56 6.06
C LEU A 350 -3.57 11.78 6.48
N ASN A 351 -2.65 12.17 5.61
CA ASN A 351 -1.90 13.41 5.76
C ASN A 351 -2.85 14.62 5.75
N GLU A 352 -2.50 15.66 6.50
CA GLU A 352 -3.20 16.94 6.46
C GLU A 352 -3.17 17.47 5.01
N ASP A 353 -4.29 17.99 4.51
CA ASP A 353 -4.47 18.52 3.16
C ASP A 353 -4.18 17.57 1.97
N CYS A 354 -4.13 16.28 2.16
CA CYS A 354 -3.82 15.33 1.08
C CYS A 354 -4.84 15.36 -0.08
N LEU A 355 -6.04 15.89 0.12
CA LEU A 355 -7.10 15.99 -0.89
C LEU A 355 -7.20 17.37 -1.55
N GLY A 356 -6.31 18.32 -1.17
CA GLY A 356 -6.23 19.65 -1.77
C GLY A 356 -7.43 20.56 -1.46
N GLU A 357 -8.04 20.42 -0.28
CA GLU A 357 -9.19 21.23 0.12
C GLU A 357 -8.81 22.67 0.45
N HIS A 358 -7.57 22.91 0.88
CA HIS A 358 -7.05 24.22 1.29
C HIS A 358 -5.97 24.79 0.36
N GLU A 359 -5.89 24.33 -0.89
CA GLU A 359 -4.91 24.84 -1.83
C GLU A 359 -5.01 26.36 -2.00
N ILE A 360 -3.93 27.06 -1.70
CA ILE A 360 -3.73 28.46 -2.11
C ILE A 360 -3.75 28.47 -3.64
N VAL A 361 -4.75 29.13 -4.19
CA VAL A 361 -5.02 29.16 -5.62
C VAL A 361 -3.78 29.66 -6.39
N GLY A 362 -3.23 28.80 -7.23
CA GLY A 362 -2.07 29.10 -8.08
C GLY A 362 -0.85 28.21 -7.89
N GLU A 363 -0.79 27.39 -6.85
CA GLU A 363 0.21 26.35 -6.70
C GLU A 363 -0.42 24.98 -6.96
N ILE A 364 0.25 24.14 -7.75
CA ILE A 364 -0.13 22.74 -7.90
C ILE A 364 0.14 22.08 -6.55
N SER A 365 -0.91 21.62 -5.87
CA SER A 365 -0.75 20.88 -4.62
C SER A 365 0.23 19.74 -4.81
N THR A 366 1.34 19.81 -4.14
CA THR A 366 2.28 18.72 -4.03
C THR A 366 1.86 17.88 -2.83
N VAL A 367 1.16 16.76 -3.08
CA VAL A 367 0.95 15.74 -2.03
C VAL A 367 2.32 15.44 -1.42
N PRO A 368 2.45 15.47 -0.09
CA PRO A 368 3.71 15.18 0.57
C PRO A 368 4.26 13.83 0.12
N LYS A 369 5.57 13.73 -0.03
CA LYS A 369 6.25 12.45 -0.26
C LYS A 369 6.50 11.69 1.04
N GLU A 370 6.22 12.32 2.16
CA GLU A 370 6.45 11.83 3.52
C GLU A 370 5.19 12.05 4.36
N TYR A 371 5.10 11.39 5.51
CA TYR A 371 4.01 11.65 6.46
C TYR A 371 4.20 13.03 7.10
N THR A 372 3.09 13.71 7.33
CA THR A 372 3.06 14.98 8.10
C THR A 372 3.13 14.70 9.60
N GLU A 373 3.67 15.64 10.39
CA GLU A 373 3.70 15.51 11.86
C GLU A 373 2.27 15.41 12.44
N ASN A 374 1.34 16.15 11.84
CA ASN A 374 -0.09 16.04 12.13
C ASN A 374 -0.76 15.21 11.05
N MET A 375 -1.48 14.20 11.49
CA MET A 375 -2.32 13.33 10.68
C MET A 375 -3.79 13.62 10.97
N VAL A 376 -4.67 13.21 10.08
CA VAL A 376 -6.12 13.32 10.24
C VAL A 376 -6.76 11.94 10.18
N LEU A 377 -7.54 11.59 11.18
CA LEU A 377 -8.35 10.38 11.21
C LEU A 377 -9.66 10.64 10.43
N TYR A 378 -9.77 10.03 9.25
CA TYR A 378 -10.97 10.16 8.39
C TYR A 378 -12.01 9.09 8.63
N ILE A 379 -11.59 7.85 8.86
CA ILE A 379 -12.51 6.73 9.11
C ILE A 379 -12.09 6.03 10.40
N ARG A 380 -13.06 5.87 11.29
CA ARG A 380 -12.96 5.02 12.48
C ARG A 380 -14.10 4.01 12.44
N ASN A 381 -13.75 2.75 12.32
CA ASN A 381 -14.68 1.63 12.47
C ASN A 381 -14.21 0.75 13.62
N VAL A 382 -15.06 0.55 14.61
CA VAL A 382 -14.81 -0.33 15.76
C VAL A 382 -16.06 -1.15 15.99
N ASP A 383 -15.92 -2.48 15.90
CA ASP A 383 -17.01 -3.46 16.10
C ASP A 383 -18.26 -3.15 15.26
N GLY A 384 -18.04 -2.80 13.98
CA GLY A 384 -19.09 -2.47 13.03
C GLY A 384 -19.72 -1.08 13.20
N LYS A 385 -19.26 -0.30 14.18
CA LYS A 385 -19.67 1.11 14.33
C LYS A 385 -18.68 1.99 13.58
N SER A 386 -19.07 2.35 12.37
CA SER A 386 -18.24 3.19 11.49
C SER A 386 -18.66 4.66 11.58
N ARG A 387 -17.68 5.56 11.57
CA ARG A 387 -17.87 7.01 11.56
C ARG A 387 -16.83 7.66 10.65
N THR A 388 -17.26 8.65 9.86
CA THR A 388 -16.36 9.59 9.20
C THR A 388 -16.05 10.70 10.19
N LEU A 389 -14.76 11.04 10.31
CA LEU A 389 -14.23 12.02 11.25
C LEU A 389 -13.26 12.94 10.50
N HIS A 390 -12.90 14.05 11.13
CA HIS A 390 -11.80 14.91 10.70
C HIS A 390 -10.99 15.30 11.95
N ASP A 391 -10.61 14.25 12.73
CA ASP A 391 -9.95 14.45 14.01
C ASP A 391 -8.43 14.45 13.81
N PRO A 392 -7.73 15.59 14.05
CA PRO A 392 -6.29 15.66 13.97
C PRO A 392 -5.64 14.90 15.13
N PHE A 393 -4.50 14.27 14.88
CA PHE A 393 -3.66 13.61 15.87
C PHE A 393 -2.18 13.67 15.45
N GLU A 394 -1.26 13.48 16.39
CA GLU A 394 0.17 13.47 16.08
C GLU A 394 0.62 12.09 15.56
N LEU A 395 1.45 12.05 14.50
CA LEU A 395 1.97 10.82 13.89
C LEU A 395 2.62 9.88 14.93
N LYS A 396 3.26 10.44 15.96
CA LYS A 396 3.89 9.66 17.04
C LYS A 396 2.91 8.82 17.87
N GLU A 397 1.60 9.10 17.80
CA GLU A 397 0.56 8.30 18.44
C GLU A 397 0.26 7.01 17.67
N ILE A 398 0.71 6.92 16.41
CA ILE A 398 0.43 5.86 15.43
C ILE A 398 -1.05 5.88 15.01
N PHE A 399 -1.98 5.81 15.95
CA PHE A 399 -3.42 6.06 15.74
C PHE A 399 -4.08 6.32 17.11
N PRO A 400 -5.18 7.09 17.15
CA PRO A 400 -5.75 7.59 18.40
C PRO A 400 -6.17 6.53 19.42
N ASP A 401 -6.68 5.37 18.97
CA ASP A 401 -7.19 4.31 19.85
C ASP A 401 -6.10 3.30 20.29
N LEU A 402 -4.82 3.54 20.00
CA LEU A 402 -3.75 2.60 20.33
C LEU A 402 -3.67 2.32 21.84
N ASP A 403 -3.82 3.36 22.64
CA ASP A 403 -3.72 3.28 24.11
C ASP A 403 -5.07 2.99 24.80
N GLU A 404 -6.15 2.71 24.03
CA GLU A 404 -7.46 2.33 24.57
C GLU A 404 -7.35 1.01 25.37
N GLU A 405 -7.99 0.95 26.54
CA GLU A 405 -8.09 -0.30 27.30
C GLU A 405 -9.01 -1.30 26.57
N ARG A 406 -8.53 -2.52 26.39
CA ARG A 406 -9.23 -3.64 25.72
C ARG A 406 -9.24 -4.87 26.61
N GLU A 407 -10.28 -5.68 26.49
CA GLU A 407 -10.39 -6.93 27.26
C GLU A 407 -9.37 -7.97 26.78
N SER A 408 -9.15 -8.06 25.47
CA SER A 408 -8.25 -9.04 24.84
C SER A 408 -7.11 -8.34 24.09
N PRO A 409 -5.95 -9.02 23.90
CA PRO A 409 -4.87 -8.53 23.04
C PRO A 409 -5.32 -8.45 21.58
N CYS A 410 -4.73 -7.55 20.83
CA CYS A 410 -5.06 -7.33 19.42
C CYS A 410 -3.81 -7.27 18.55
N ALA A 411 -3.94 -7.73 17.31
CA ALA A 411 -2.97 -7.46 16.26
C ALA A 411 -3.47 -6.33 15.36
N PHE A 412 -2.59 -5.37 15.04
CA PHE A 412 -2.87 -4.23 14.18
C PHE A 412 -1.94 -4.26 12.97
N PHE A 413 -2.49 -4.37 11.78
CA PHE A 413 -1.77 -4.28 10.51
C PHE A 413 -1.77 -2.83 10.06
N ILE A 414 -0.59 -2.23 9.96
CA ILE A 414 -0.36 -0.85 9.58
C ILE A 414 0.23 -0.86 8.17
N THR A 415 -0.55 -0.38 7.20
CA THR A 415 -0.27 -0.53 5.77
C THR A 415 -0.31 0.81 5.05
N PRO A 416 0.54 1.03 4.03
CA PRO A 416 0.62 2.32 3.34
C PRO A 416 -0.61 2.57 2.48
N VAL A 417 -1.05 3.84 2.44
CA VAL A 417 -2.01 4.34 1.47
C VAL A 417 -1.29 5.39 0.62
N HIS A 418 -0.92 5.01 -0.60
CA HIS A 418 -0.08 5.82 -1.48
C HIS A 418 -0.46 5.62 -2.95
N PHE A 419 -0.08 6.57 -3.79
CA PHE A 419 -0.15 6.41 -5.23
C PHE A 419 1.21 6.74 -5.84
N ILE A 420 1.90 5.71 -6.34
CA ILE A 420 3.28 5.79 -6.83
C ILE A 420 4.19 6.32 -5.71
N ASP A 421 4.75 7.53 -5.84
CA ASP A 421 5.63 8.18 -4.86
C ASP A 421 4.92 9.21 -3.95
N ARG A 422 3.59 9.34 -4.09
CA ARG A 422 2.77 10.24 -3.26
C ARG A 422 2.24 9.51 -2.05
N CYS A 423 2.47 10.06 -0.87
CA CYS A 423 2.02 9.51 0.39
C CYS A 423 0.70 10.15 0.81
N TYR A 424 -0.40 9.40 0.75
CA TYR A 424 -1.70 9.88 1.25
C TYR A 424 -1.84 9.69 2.77
N GLY A 425 -1.27 8.61 3.29
CA GLY A 425 -1.38 8.22 4.67
C GLY A 425 -1.18 6.73 4.86
N TYR A 426 -1.88 6.16 5.83
CA TYR A 426 -1.88 4.73 6.11
C TYR A 426 -3.22 4.25 6.64
N ALA A 427 -3.44 2.95 6.51
CA ALA A 427 -4.59 2.27 7.09
C ALA A 427 -4.14 1.36 8.24
N VAL A 428 -4.98 1.26 9.27
CA VAL A 428 -4.78 0.33 10.39
C VAL A 428 -5.96 -0.63 10.42
N LEU A 429 -5.68 -1.93 10.28
CA LEU A 429 -6.67 -3.01 10.29
C LEU A 429 -6.42 -3.95 11.47
N SER A 430 -7.47 -4.38 12.15
CA SER A 430 -7.39 -5.41 13.18
C SER A 430 -8.57 -6.39 13.09
N TYR A 431 -8.27 -7.66 13.27
CA TYR A 431 -9.25 -8.74 13.47
C TYR A 431 -9.54 -9.01 14.96
N GLY A 432 -9.13 -8.09 15.86
CA GLY A 432 -9.23 -8.26 17.30
C GLY A 432 -8.26 -9.31 17.80
N ASP A 433 -8.76 -10.26 18.58
CA ASP A 433 -8.03 -11.42 19.15
C ASP A 433 -8.03 -12.65 18.21
N GLU A 434 -8.61 -12.54 17.01
CA GLU A 434 -8.51 -13.59 16.00
C GLU A 434 -7.08 -13.66 15.44
N ILE A 435 -6.52 -14.88 15.39
CA ILE A 435 -5.21 -15.14 14.77
C ILE A 435 -5.40 -15.24 13.26
N LYS A 436 -5.48 -14.08 12.62
CA LYS A 436 -5.71 -13.91 11.19
C LYS A 436 -4.79 -12.84 10.63
N SER A 437 -4.22 -13.08 9.44
CA SER A 437 -3.46 -12.09 8.68
C SER A 437 -4.32 -11.38 7.65
N ILE A 438 -3.78 -10.30 7.10
CA ILE A 438 -4.33 -9.66 5.89
C ILE A 438 -4.18 -10.61 4.70
N ASP A 439 -5.01 -10.41 3.68
CA ASP A 439 -5.04 -11.22 2.47
C ASP A 439 -5.00 -10.33 1.21
N ILE A 440 -4.97 -10.96 0.05
CA ILE A 440 -4.96 -10.28 -1.25
C ILE A 440 -6.21 -9.39 -1.43
N THR A 441 -7.33 -9.73 -0.82
CA THR A 441 -8.55 -8.92 -0.87
C THR A 441 -8.33 -7.57 -0.19
N TYR A 442 -7.71 -7.57 0.99
CA TYR A 442 -7.37 -6.34 1.70
C TYR A 442 -6.36 -5.49 0.93
N ARG A 443 -5.34 -6.12 0.32
CA ARG A 443 -4.36 -5.42 -0.53
C ARG A 443 -5.05 -4.74 -1.71
N ASN A 444 -5.90 -5.46 -2.46
CA ASN A 444 -6.64 -4.90 -3.58
C ASN A 444 -7.56 -3.77 -3.13
N TRP A 445 -8.26 -3.98 -2.01
CA TRP A 445 -9.11 -2.97 -1.40
C TRP A 445 -8.35 -1.67 -1.08
N THR A 446 -7.16 -1.77 -0.49
CA THR A 446 -6.30 -0.60 -0.19
C THR A 446 -5.83 0.09 -1.47
N ASN A 447 -5.52 -0.67 -2.52
CA ASN A 447 -5.17 -0.11 -3.84
C ASN A 447 -6.34 0.68 -4.45
N HIS A 448 -7.58 0.18 -4.34
CA HIS A 448 -8.76 0.94 -4.80
C HIS A 448 -8.96 2.23 -4.02
N VAL A 449 -8.75 2.22 -2.70
CA VAL A 449 -8.76 3.43 -1.88
C VAL A 449 -7.70 4.43 -2.36
N SER A 450 -6.48 3.99 -2.56
CA SER A 450 -5.36 4.82 -3.05
C SER A 450 -5.67 5.47 -4.41
N ASN A 451 -6.20 4.67 -5.35
CA ASN A 451 -6.59 5.14 -6.68
C ASN A 451 -7.76 6.15 -6.62
N ALA A 452 -8.71 5.94 -5.71
CA ALA A 452 -9.84 6.84 -5.53
C ALA A 452 -9.42 8.19 -4.94
N LEU A 453 -8.50 8.19 -3.97
CA LEU A 453 -7.90 9.39 -3.40
C LEU A 453 -7.14 10.19 -4.47
N GLU A 454 -6.31 9.54 -5.30
CA GLU A 454 -5.61 10.22 -6.41
C GLU A 454 -6.60 10.79 -7.44
N SER A 455 -7.65 10.05 -7.78
CA SER A 455 -8.68 10.52 -8.70
C SER A 455 -9.42 11.75 -8.16
N MET A 456 -9.72 11.76 -6.85
CA MET A 456 -10.34 12.90 -6.16
C MET A 456 -9.41 14.12 -6.19
N ARG A 457 -8.13 13.92 -5.82
CA ARG A 457 -7.11 14.98 -5.86
C ARG A 457 -6.98 15.60 -7.25
N ILE A 458 -6.87 14.77 -8.30
CA ILE A 458 -6.76 15.27 -9.68
C ILE A 458 -7.99 16.10 -10.04
N ARG A 459 -9.20 15.64 -9.70
CA ARG A 459 -10.43 16.41 -9.97
C ARG A 459 -10.45 17.74 -9.22
N ASN A 460 -10.03 17.75 -7.95
CA ASN A 460 -9.93 18.99 -7.17
C ASN A 460 -8.89 19.94 -7.77
N SER A 461 -7.73 19.44 -8.17
CA SER A 461 -6.69 20.25 -8.83
C SER A 461 -7.19 20.83 -10.14
N ILE A 462 -7.86 20.04 -11.00
CA ILE A 462 -8.46 20.55 -12.25
C ILE A 462 -9.54 21.61 -11.94
N ALA A 463 -10.41 21.33 -10.96
CA ALA A 463 -11.43 22.27 -10.54
C ALA A 463 -10.83 23.57 -9.99
N ASN A 464 -9.68 23.50 -9.30
CA ASN A 464 -8.97 24.68 -8.80
C ASN A 464 -8.26 25.47 -9.93
N LEU A 465 -7.70 24.78 -10.93
CA LEU A 465 -7.18 25.44 -12.13
C LEU A 465 -8.28 26.21 -12.88
N ALA A 466 -9.51 25.70 -12.92
CA ALA A 466 -10.66 26.37 -13.54
C ALA A 466 -11.19 27.57 -12.73
N VAL A 467 -10.82 27.70 -11.45
CA VAL A 467 -11.28 28.78 -10.56
C VAL A 467 -10.66 30.14 -10.92
N ARG A 468 -9.49 30.16 -11.56
CA ARG A 468 -8.84 31.39 -12.02
C ARG A 468 -8.76 31.48 -13.54
N ASP A 469 -8.86 32.71 -14.05
CA ASP A 469 -8.63 33.00 -15.46
C ASP A 469 -7.13 32.93 -15.79
N ALA A 470 -6.76 32.05 -16.71
CA ALA A 470 -5.37 31.75 -17.05
C ALA A 470 -4.58 32.96 -17.62
N MET A 471 -5.28 33.95 -18.21
CA MET A 471 -4.66 35.13 -18.79
C MET A 471 -4.39 36.20 -17.74
N THR A 472 -5.33 36.43 -16.83
CA THR A 472 -5.35 37.58 -15.92
C THR A 472 -5.07 37.24 -14.46
N GLY A 473 -5.16 35.96 -14.07
CA GLY A 473 -4.95 35.51 -12.70
C GLY A 473 -6.06 35.87 -11.70
N VAL A 474 -7.07 36.68 -12.08
CA VAL A 474 -8.27 36.93 -11.28
C VAL A 474 -9.18 35.69 -11.28
N TYR A 475 -10.20 35.65 -10.45
CA TYR A 475 -11.16 34.54 -10.48
C TYR A 475 -11.83 34.42 -11.84
N SER A 476 -12.13 33.19 -12.25
CA SER A 476 -13.00 32.91 -13.39
C SER A 476 -14.47 32.96 -12.94
N ARG A 477 -15.41 32.78 -13.88
CA ARG A 477 -16.83 32.62 -13.57
C ARG A 477 -17.08 31.48 -12.55
N ILE A 478 -16.36 30.34 -12.70
CA ILE A 478 -16.43 29.22 -11.76
C ILE A 478 -15.87 29.64 -10.39
N GLY A 479 -14.87 30.52 -10.38
CA GLY A 479 -14.32 31.09 -9.15
C GLY A 479 -15.31 31.91 -8.36
N ILE A 480 -16.23 32.62 -9.00
CA ILE A 480 -17.34 33.31 -8.31
C ILE A 480 -18.25 32.27 -7.66
N GLU A 481 -18.70 31.27 -8.41
CA GLU A 481 -19.63 30.24 -7.94
C GLU A 481 -19.10 29.50 -6.69
N LYS A 482 -17.82 29.19 -6.66
CA LYS A 482 -17.18 28.54 -5.50
C LYS A 482 -17.02 29.45 -4.27
N ASN A 483 -16.79 30.76 -4.48
CA ASN A 483 -16.47 31.68 -3.39
C ASN A 483 -17.65 32.59 -2.98
N ILE A 484 -18.80 32.53 -3.68
CA ILE A 484 -19.94 33.41 -3.42
C ILE A 484 -20.54 33.17 -2.01
N GLN A 485 -20.46 31.94 -1.50
CA GLN A 485 -20.98 31.61 -0.18
C GLN A 485 -20.29 32.42 0.93
N PHE A 486 -18.98 32.63 0.82
CA PHE A 486 -18.21 33.47 1.75
C PHE A 486 -18.76 34.92 1.79
N VAL A 487 -19.23 35.46 0.65
CA VAL A 487 -19.85 36.79 0.59
C VAL A 487 -21.23 36.77 1.19
N ILE A 488 -22.03 35.72 0.91
CA ILE A 488 -23.39 35.54 1.43
C ILE A 488 -23.38 35.41 2.96
N ASP A 489 -22.48 34.64 3.53
CA ASP A 489 -22.39 34.45 4.99
C ASP A 489 -22.13 35.77 5.73
N ARG A 490 -21.41 36.69 5.10
CA ARG A 490 -21.17 38.04 5.66
C ARG A 490 -22.41 38.96 5.64
N MET A 491 -23.40 38.63 4.80
CA MET A 491 -24.67 39.39 4.74
C MET A 491 -25.52 39.20 6.01
N SER A 492 -25.24 38.19 6.82
CA SER A 492 -25.91 37.99 8.12
C SER A 492 -25.61 39.10 9.14
N ASN A 493 -24.52 39.85 8.95
CA ASN A 493 -24.23 41.02 9.80
C ASN A 493 -25.01 42.25 9.29
N PRO A 494 -25.91 42.84 10.08
CA PRO A 494 -26.80 43.95 9.67
C PRO A 494 -26.06 45.26 9.33
N LYS A 495 -24.76 45.39 9.69
CA LYS A 495 -23.91 46.54 9.32
C LYS A 495 -23.31 46.43 7.92
N ASN A 496 -23.28 45.23 7.37
CA ASN A 496 -22.67 44.99 6.07
C ASN A 496 -23.64 45.33 4.95
N LYS A 497 -23.10 45.90 3.88
CA LYS A 497 -23.81 46.13 2.64
C LYS A 497 -23.16 45.28 1.54
N ALA A 498 -23.97 44.73 0.63
CA ALA A 498 -23.46 44.09 -0.57
C ALA A 498 -22.95 45.13 -1.55
N PHE A 499 -21.83 44.84 -2.19
CA PHE A 499 -21.26 45.63 -3.27
C PHE A 499 -21.07 44.74 -4.50
N ILE A 500 -21.56 45.18 -5.65
CA ILE A 500 -21.33 44.52 -6.93
C ILE A 500 -20.91 45.62 -7.89
N ALA A 501 -19.79 45.42 -8.62
CA ALA A 501 -19.38 46.26 -9.70
C ALA A 501 -19.15 45.41 -10.95
N VAL A 502 -19.66 45.85 -12.06
CA VAL A 502 -19.40 45.27 -13.39
C VAL A 502 -18.48 46.24 -14.15
N CYS A 503 -17.37 45.72 -14.65
CA CYS A 503 -16.35 46.49 -15.36
C CYS A 503 -16.18 45.91 -16.77
N ASP A 504 -16.30 46.72 -17.77
CA ASP A 504 -16.18 46.34 -19.19
C ASP A 504 -15.07 47.14 -19.87
N LEU A 505 -14.17 46.47 -20.60
CA LEU A 505 -13.07 47.11 -21.32
C LEU A 505 -13.57 47.87 -22.56
N ASP A 506 -13.43 49.14 -22.54
CA ASP A 506 -13.87 49.98 -23.66
C ASP A 506 -13.08 49.70 -24.93
N CYS A 507 -13.80 49.54 -26.04
CA CYS A 507 -13.24 49.47 -27.37
C CYS A 507 -12.21 48.34 -27.62
N LEU A 508 -12.25 47.22 -26.92
CA LEU A 508 -11.33 46.07 -27.12
C LEU A 508 -11.27 45.64 -28.59
N LYS A 509 -12.42 45.60 -29.29
CA LYS A 509 -12.45 45.24 -30.71
C LYS A 509 -11.62 46.19 -31.56
N LYS A 510 -11.66 47.51 -31.31
CA LYS A 510 -10.85 48.49 -32.03
C LYS A 510 -9.35 48.30 -31.74
N ILE A 511 -8.99 47.97 -30.51
CA ILE A 511 -7.60 47.68 -30.15
C ILE A 511 -7.13 46.45 -30.92
N ASN A 512 -7.91 45.37 -30.93
CA ASN A 512 -7.60 44.17 -31.70
C ASN A 512 -7.47 44.40 -33.20
N ASP A 513 -8.42 45.14 -33.79
CA ASP A 513 -8.46 45.38 -35.22
C ASP A 513 -7.31 46.29 -35.71
N ASN A 514 -6.86 47.25 -34.89
CA ASN A 514 -5.82 48.21 -35.26
C ASN A 514 -4.40 47.78 -34.87
N PHE A 515 -4.25 47.06 -33.73
CA PHE A 515 -2.94 46.77 -33.12
C PHE A 515 -2.70 45.27 -32.92
N GLY A 516 -3.67 44.42 -33.26
CA GLY A 516 -3.57 42.94 -33.13
C GLY A 516 -3.97 42.41 -31.78
N HIS A 517 -4.29 41.08 -31.73
CA HIS A 517 -4.79 40.39 -30.54
C HIS A 517 -3.83 40.46 -29.34
N ASN A 518 -2.51 40.47 -29.56
CA ASN A 518 -1.54 40.60 -28.46
C ASN A 518 -1.70 41.92 -27.69
N CYS A 519 -2.06 43.01 -28.41
CA CYS A 519 -2.34 44.30 -27.78
C CYS A 519 -3.66 44.30 -27.02
N GLY A 520 -4.66 43.56 -27.51
CA GLY A 520 -5.89 43.30 -26.75
C GLY A 520 -5.66 42.52 -25.46
N ASP A 521 -4.81 41.50 -25.51
CA ASP A 521 -4.42 40.71 -24.30
C ASP A 521 -3.71 41.58 -23.26
N ILE A 522 -2.85 42.51 -23.71
CA ILE A 522 -2.19 43.51 -22.85
C ILE A 522 -3.23 44.43 -22.19
N ALA A 523 -4.22 44.91 -22.95
CA ALA A 523 -5.29 45.75 -22.43
C ALA A 523 -6.16 45.02 -21.39
N ILE A 524 -6.50 43.74 -21.64
CA ILE A 524 -7.25 42.91 -20.72
C ILE A 524 -6.47 42.69 -19.42
N LYS A 525 -5.16 42.43 -19.47
CA LYS A 525 -4.30 42.29 -18.28
C LYS A 525 -4.22 43.61 -17.50
N ALA A 526 -4.07 44.74 -18.19
CA ALA A 526 -4.02 46.04 -17.52
C ALA A 526 -5.29 46.38 -16.75
N ILE A 527 -6.47 46.02 -17.28
CA ILE A 527 -7.73 46.18 -16.54
C ILE A 527 -7.79 45.21 -15.36
N ALA A 528 -7.47 43.93 -15.57
CA ALA A 528 -7.46 42.96 -14.49
C ALA A 528 -6.62 43.44 -13.29
N ASP A 529 -5.42 43.93 -13.56
CA ASP A 529 -4.50 44.47 -12.54
C ASP A 529 -5.10 45.73 -11.86
N ALA A 530 -5.68 46.62 -12.62
CA ALA A 530 -6.28 47.86 -12.09
C ALA A 530 -7.49 47.56 -11.19
N VAL A 531 -8.37 46.66 -11.61
CA VAL A 531 -9.57 46.25 -10.86
C VAL A 531 -9.16 45.49 -9.64
N LEU A 532 -8.29 44.45 -9.74
CA LEU A 532 -7.82 43.66 -8.64
C LEU A 532 -7.13 44.51 -7.56
N ALA A 533 -6.22 45.39 -7.97
CA ALA A 533 -5.52 46.30 -7.04
C ALA A 533 -6.44 47.36 -6.40
N SER A 534 -7.68 47.51 -6.88
CA SER A 534 -8.69 48.41 -6.34
C SER A 534 -9.69 47.68 -5.41
N THR A 535 -9.68 46.34 -5.37
CA THR A 535 -10.51 45.53 -4.47
C THR A 535 -9.94 45.52 -3.06
N LYS A 536 -10.77 45.22 -2.08
CA LYS A 536 -10.38 44.95 -0.69
C LYS A 536 -10.18 43.45 -0.46
N ASN A 537 -9.47 43.05 0.62
CA ASN A 537 -9.16 41.65 0.94
C ASN A 537 -10.37 40.71 1.06
N ASN A 538 -11.60 41.24 1.17
CA ASN A 538 -12.82 40.44 1.32
C ASN A 538 -13.77 40.61 0.11
N GLU A 539 -13.22 40.98 -1.03
CA GLU A 539 -13.97 41.14 -2.28
C GLU A 539 -13.44 40.16 -3.33
N ILE A 540 -14.34 39.57 -4.10
CA ILE A 540 -14.03 38.66 -5.20
C ILE A 540 -13.93 39.48 -6.48
N CYS A 541 -12.75 39.49 -7.14
CA CYS A 541 -12.57 40.04 -8.45
C CYS A 541 -12.48 38.88 -9.45
N ALA A 542 -13.36 38.88 -10.47
CA ALA A 542 -13.43 37.81 -11.45
C ALA A 542 -13.63 38.34 -12.89
N ARG A 543 -13.11 37.57 -13.86
CA ARG A 543 -13.39 37.73 -15.28
C ARG A 543 -14.51 36.78 -15.67
N VAL A 544 -15.63 37.31 -16.18
CA VAL A 544 -16.83 36.56 -16.53
C VAL A 544 -17.04 36.41 -18.03
N GLY A 545 -16.40 37.25 -18.83
CA GLY A 545 -16.45 37.26 -20.27
C GLY A 545 -15.12 37.71 -20.90
N GLY A 546 -15.07 37.90 -22.20
CA GLY A 546 -13.84 38.30 -22.91
C GLY A 546 -13.20 39.59 -22.38
N ASP A 547 -13.99 40.62 -22.15
CA ASP A 547 -13.64 41.96 -21.69
C ASP A 547 -14.36 42.37 -20.38
N GLU A 548 -15.19 41.48 -19.83
CA GLU A 548 -16.04 41.76 -18.69
C GLU A 548 -15.45 41.23 -17.38
N PHE A 549 -15.38 42.10 -16.38
CA PHE A 549 -14.96 41.79 -15.03
C PHE A 549 -16.06 42.12 -14.02
N VAL A 550 -16.14 41.34 -12.97
CA VAL A 550 -17.09 41.54 -11.85
C VAL A 550 -16.35 41.58 -10.55
N VAL A 551 -16.69 42.52 -9.69
CA VAL A 551 -16.25 42.56 -8.30
C VAL A 551 -17.45 42.40 -7.39
N ILE A 552 -17.38 41.43 -6.46
CA ILE A 552 -18.45 41.12 -5.49
C ILE A 552 -17.87 41.14 -4.09
N GLY A 553 -18.54 41.83 -3.19
CA GLY A 553 -18.13 41.88 -1.78
C GLY A 553 -19.28 42.20 -0.82
N CYS A 554 -19.04 41.94 0.47
CA CYS A 554 -19.96 42.31 1.54
C CYS A 554 -19.15 42.79 2.74
N ASN A 555 -19.28 44.06 3.06
CA ASN A 555 -18.58 44.74 4.13
C ASN A 555 -19.40 45.91 4.70
N ASP A 556 -18.89 46.55 5.75
CA ASP A 556 -19.40 47.83 6.25
C ASP A 556 -18.91 48.95 5.28
N TYR A 557 -19.63 49.05 4.16
CA TYR A 557 -19.36 50.06 3.13
C TYR A 557 -20.04 51.38 3.43
N ASN A 558 -19.31 52.52 3.26
CA ASN A 558 -19.92 53.85 3.24
C ASN A 558 -20.65 54.03 1.89
N ASP A 559 -21.66 54.91 1.85
CA ASP A 559 -22.50 55.15 0.68
C ASP A 559 -21.69 55.62 -0.59
N ASN A 560 -20.54 56.22 -0.39
CA ASN A 560 -19.65 56.67 -1.50
C ASN A 560 -18.63 55.58 -1.91
N TYR A 561 -18.80 54.32 -1.49
CA TYR A 561 -17.82 53.29 -1.84
C TYR A 561 -17.78 52.98 -3.35
N PRO A 562 -18.92 52.90 -4.06
CA PRO A 562 -18.93 52.66 -5.50
C PRO A 562 -18.17 53.72 -6.28
N GLU A 563 -18.40 55.01 -6.02
CA GLU A 563 -17.71 56.10 -6.64
C GLU A 563 -16.20 56.09 -6.37
N ARG A 564 -15.81 55.80 -5.14
CA ARG A 564 -14.39 55.66 -4.76
C ARG A 564 -13.72 54.47 -5.42
N PHE A 565 -14.44 53.35 -5.58
CA PHE A 565 -13.94 52.18 -6.29
C PHE A 565 -13.68 52.55 -7.75
N SER A 566 -14.67 53.10 -8.45
CA SER A 566 -14.56 53.54 -9.82
C SER A 566 -13.41 54.55 -10.02
N ALA A 567 -13.29 55.55 -9.13
CA ALA A 567 -12.20 56.52 -9.16
C ALA A 567 -10.81 55.84 -9.03
N ARG A 568 -10.66 54.89 -8.09
CA ARG A 568 -9.38 54.16 -7.95
C ARG A 568 -8.99 53.38 -9.19
N VAL A 569 -9.94 52.66 -9.81
CA VAL A 569 -9.69 51.91 -11.04
C VAL A 569 -9.26 52.85 -12.18
N ASN A 570 -10.01 53.93 -12.39
CA ASN A 570 -9.70 54.91 -13.44
C ASN A 570 -8.37 55.63 -13.19
N ASP A 571 -8.02 55.98 -11.97
CA ASP A 571 -6.72 56.58 -11.65
C ASP A 571 -5.54 55.63 -11.92
N ARG A 572 -5.71 54.31 -11.63
CA ARG A 572 -4.70 53.29 -11.94
C ARG A 572 -4.52 53.12 -13.45
N LEU A 573 -5.60 53.11 -14.24
CA LEU A 573 -5.52 53.04 -15.68
C LEU A 573 -4.90 54.30 -16.27
N ARG A 574 -5.18 55.48 -15.72
CA ARG A 574 -4.56 56.74 -16.12
C ARG A 574 -3.05 56.72 -15.90
N VAL A 575 -2.59 56.18 -14.75
CA VAL A 575 -1.18 55.95 -14.46
C VAL A 575 -0.58 54.93 -15.43
N TYR A 576 -1.25 53.82 -15.69
CA TYR A 576 -0.83 52.80 -16.64
C TYR A 576 -0.62 53.41 -18.03
N ASN A 577 -1.63 54.08 -18.60
CA ASN A 577 -1.57 54.67 -19.93
C ASN A 577 -0.41 55.70 -20.07
N LYS A 578 -0.06 56.39 -18.98
CA LYS A 578 1.04 57.36 -18.99
C LYS A 578 2.42 56.70 -19.09
N PHE A 579 2.58 55.49 -18.56
CA PHE A 579 3.90 54.87 -18.46
C PHE A 579 4.07 53.61 -19.30
N ALA A 580 2.98 53.00 -19.82
CA ALA A 580 3.04 51.75 -20.57
C ALA A 580 3.66 51.88 -21.98
N GLY A 581 3.71 53.11 -22.56
CA GLY A 581 4.27 53.34 -23.90
C GLY A 581 3.48 52.68 -25.03
N ASN A 582 2.24 52.30 -24.79
CA ASN A 582 1.36 51.73 -25.83
C ASN A 582 0.87 52.81 -26.80
N GLU A 583 0.62 52.42 -28.04
CA GLU A 583 -0.01 53.28 -29.06
C GLU A 583 -1.53 53.42 -28.87
N PHE A 584 -2.09 52.80 -27.86
CA PHE A 584 -3.53 52.81 -27.51
C PHE A 584 -3.73 53.11 -26.02
N GLU A 585 -4.87 53.71 -25.70
CA GLU A 585 -5.29 53.93 -24.31
C GLU A 585 -6.25 52.85 -23.85
N VAL A 586 -6.07 52.41 -22.61
CA VAL A 586 -6.96 51.46 -21.93
C VAL A 586 -7.93 52.25 -21.06
N SER A 587 -9.23 52.06 -21.28
CA SER A 587 -10.30 52.63 -20.45
C SER A 587 -11.34 51.60 -20.13
N VAL A 588 -12.13 51.85 -19.07
CA VAL A 588 -13.12 50.92 -18.53
C VAL A 588 -14.41 51.63 -18.20
N SER A 589 -15.52 51.05 -18.61
CA SER A 589 -16.86 51.41 -18.13
C SER A 589 -17.22 50.60 -16.88
N ILE A 590 -17.65 51.27 -15.79
CA ILE A 590 -17.98 50.62 -14.51
C ILE A 590 -19.40 50.99 -14.12
N GLY A 591 -20.22 49.94 -13.92
CA GLY A 591 -21.59 50.05 -13.43
C GLY A 591 -21.80 49.33 -12.11
#